data_4c4bf10e5f4f73384143636ad679ceaa
#
_entry.id   4c4bf10e5f4f73384143636ad679ceaa
#
_cell.length_a   1.000
_cell.length_b   1.000
_cell.length_c   1.000
_cell.angle_alpha   90.00
_cell.angle_beta   90.00
_cell.angle_gamma   90.00
#
_symmetry.space_group_name_H-M   'P 1'
#
loop_
_entity.id
_entity.type
_entity.pdbx_description
1 polymer ?
#
loop_
_entity_poly.entity_id
_entity_poly.type
_entity_poly.pdbx_seq_one_letter_code
_entity_poly.pdbx_strand_id
1 'polypeptide(L)'
;CIEMQIAADAVETFDGVGRRFQIIGDFNGATLIDDYAHLPREIEAVLAAAKFSDDGWERIVAVFQPNRYNRMAVMSTEYGDSFINADLVVITDIYSSGTAPIAGVTGKLVVDAIVREHPQTSVAWKSTRVELIEHLATELRAGDICISMGCGDIETLPDEVIAARRALRGDS
;
A
#
# COMPACT_ATOMS: atom_id res chain seq x y z
N CYS A 1 -7.07 12.71 -37.88
CA CYS A 1 -7.12 13.60 -36.71
C CYS A 1 -8.38 13.26 -35.92
N ILE A 2 -8.22 13.00 -34.63
CA ILE A 2 -9.36 12.87 -33.71
C ILE A 2 -9.89 14.29 -33.51
N GLU A 3 -11.20 14.48 -33.64
CA GLU A 3 -11.82 15.76 -33.34
C GLU A 3 -11.61 16.12 -31.88
N MET A 4 -11.27 17.39 -31.61
CA MET A 4 -10.90 17.85 -30.27
C MET A 4 -12.05 17.63 -29.25
N GLN A 5 -13.31 17.65 -29.71
CA GLN A 5 -14.48 17.37 -28.88
C GLN A 5 -14.52 15.89 -28.42
N ILE A 6 -14.22 14.94 -29.32
CA ILE A 6 -14.16 13.50 -28.99
C ILE A 6 -13.04 13.23 -27.98
N ALA A 7 -11.92 13.94 -28.09
CA ALA A 7 -10.82 13.82 -27.12
C ALA A 7 -11.21 14.41 -25.76
N ALA A 8 -11.93 15.54 -25.74
CA ALA A 8 -12.43 16.16 -24.52
C ALA A 8 -13.45 15.26 -23.81
N ASP A 9 -14.43 14.73 -24.55
CA ASP A 9 -15.47 13.82 -24.01
C ASP A 9 -14.85 12.51 -23.48
N ALA A 10 -13.81 12.00 -24.14
CA ALA A 10 -13.06 10.83 -23.68
C ALA A 10 -12.28 11.10 -22.37
N VAL A 11 -11.76 12.31 -22.17
CA VAL A 11 -11.09 12.73 -20.95
C VAL A 11 -12.10 12.95 -19.82
N GLU A 12 -13.26 13.56 -20.11
CA GLU A 12 -14.32 13.76 -19.11
C GLU A 12 -14.95 12.46 -18.63
N THR A 13 -15.00 11.43 -19.48
CA THR A 13 -15.54 10.10 -19.15
C THR A 13 -14.46 9.11 -18.66
N PHE A 14 -13.20 9.55 -18.56
CA PHE A 14 -12.10 8.72 -18.11
C PHE A 14 -12.08 8.65 -16.57
N ASP A 15 -12.58 7.55 -16.01
CA ASP A 15 -12.61 7.27 -14.57
C ASP A 15 -11.21 7.02 -13.94
N GLY A 16 -10.17 7.46 -14.61
CA GLY A 16 -8.78 7.23 -14.20
C GLY A 16 -8.26 5.85 -14.60
N VAL A 17 -6.97 5.64 -14.41
CA VAL A 17 -6.36 4.32 -14.48
C VAL A 17 -6.65 3.65 -13.14
N GLY A 18 -7.39 2.55 -13.13
CA GLY A 18 -7.66 1.79 -11.92
C GLY A 18 -6.40 1.52 -11.10
N ARG A 19 -6.52 1.45 -9.77
CA ARG A 19 -5.41 1.29 -8.85
C ARG A 19 -4.39 2.44 -8.89
N ARG A 20 -4.86 3.69 -9.00
CA ARG A 20 -4.04 4.91 -8.85
C ARG A 20 -4.72 5.81 -7.83
N PHE A 21 -4.24 5.77 -6.58
CA PHE A 21 -4.83 6.45 -5.43
C PHE A 21 -6.36 6.23 -5.35
N GLN A 22 -6.78 4.98 -5.56
CA GLN A 22 -8.18 4.61 -5.66
C GLN A 22 -8.79 4.43 -4.27
N ILE A 23 -9.78 5.25 -3.91
CA ILE A 23 -10.53 5.06 -2.67
C ILE A 23 -11.42 3.83 -2.81
N ILE A 24 -11.24 2.85 -1.92
CA ILE A 24 -12.00 1.60 -1.89
C ILE A 24 -13.14 1.68 -0.87
N GLY A 25 -12.89 2.28 0.29
CA GLY A 25 -13.90 2.38 1.33
C GLY A 25 -13.39 2.93 2.65
N ASP A 26 -14.18 2.72 3.70
CA ASP A 26 -13.90 3.13 5.06
C ASP A 26 -13.84 1.94 6.01
N PHE A 27 -12.91 2.00 6.97
CA PHE A 27 -12.82 1.06 8.07
C PHE A 27 -12.58 1.83 9.39
N ASN A 28 -13.57 1.86 10.29
CA ASN A 28 -13.50 2.55 11.57
C ASN A 28 -13.20 4.07 11.48
N GLY A 29 -13.56 4.73 10.35
CA GLY A 29 -13.23 6.13 10.09
C GLY A 29 -11.84 6.31 9.48
N ALA A 30 -11.14 5.22 9.15
CA ALA A 30 -9.94 5.25 8.32
C ALA A 30 -10.34 5.09 6.84
N THR A 31 -9.78 5.91 5.96
CA THR A 31 -9.97 5.78 4.51
C THR A 31 -9.00 4.74 3.95
N LEU A 32 -9.52 3.76 3.22
CA LEU A 32 -8.73 2.71 2.57
C LEU A 32 -8.50 3.02 1.10
N ILE A 33 -7.25 3.00 0.68
CA ILE A 33 -6.79 3.31 -0.69
C ILE A 33 -6.04 2.11 -1.25
N ASP A 34 -6.26 1.81 -2.54
CA ASP A 34 -5.40 0.92 -3.32
C ASP A 34 -4.59 1.72 -4.35
N ASP A 35 -3.29 1.41 -4.43
CA ASP A 35 -2.38 1.98 -5.42
C ASP A 35 -1.44 0.93 -6.01
N TYR A 36 -1.19 1.03 -7.31
CA TYR A 36 -0.31 0.10 -8.03
C TYR A 36 1.19 0.35 -7.81
N ALA A 37 1.57 1.40 -7.08
CA ALA A 37 2.95 1.75 -6.81
C ALA A 37 3.72 0.56 -6.23
N HIS A 38 4.84 0.22 -6.84
CA HIS A 38 5.64 -0.94 -6.46
C HIS A 38 7.16 -0.74 -6.64
N LEU A 39 7.56 0.43 -7.12
CA LEU A 39 8.97 0.84 -7.19
C LEU A 39 9.26 1.94 -6.15
N PRO A 40 10.50 2.11 -5.67
CA PRO A 40 10.85 3.05 -4.62
C PRO A 40 10.31 4.47 -4.86
N ARG A 41 10.54 5.03 -6.04
CA ARG A 41 10.09 6.38 -6.40
C ARG A 41 8.57 6.51 -6.56
N GLU A 42 7.89 5.45 -6.97
CA GLU A 42 6.43 5.44 -7.06
C GLU A 42 5.81 5.52 -5.67
N ILE A 43 6.32 4.74 -4.71
CA ILE A 43 5.88 4.73 -3.31
C ILE A 43 6.11 6.11 -2.69
N GLU A 44 7.31 6.67 -2.86
CA GLU A 44 7.64 8.02 -2.38
C GLU A 44 6.65 9.06 -2.91
N ALA A 45 6.33 9.03 -4.20
CA ALA A 45 5.41 9.97 -4.85
C ALA A 45 3.97 9.83 -4.30
N VAL A 46 3.47 8.61 -4.12
CA VAL A 46 2.13 8.33 -3.59
C VAL A 46 2.03 8.83 -2.14
N LEU A 47 3.01 8.51 -1.30
CA LEU A 47 3.01 8.94 0.10
C LEU A 47 3.20 10.46 0.24
N ALA A 48 4.00 11.08 -0.64
CA ALA A 48 4.11 12.54 -0.69
C ALA A 48 2.79 13.19 -1.10
N ALA A 49 2.09 12.64 -2.09
CA ALA A 49 0.77 13.14 -2.50
C ALA A 49 -0.23 13.08 -1.33
N ALA A 50 -0.26 11.97 -0.57
CA ALA A 50 -1.10 11.87 0.62
C ALA A 50 -0.71 12.88 1.72
N LYS A 51 0.61 13.05 1.96
CA LYS A 51 1.12 13.95 3.01
C LYS A 51 0.82 15.41 2.77
N PHE A 52 0.82 15.82 1.51
CA PHE A 52 0.64 17.23 1.12
C PHE A 52 -0.76 17.51 0.54
N SER A 53 -1.69 16.54 0.62
CA SER A 53 -3.09 16.78 0.26
C SER A 53 -3.80 17.67 1.29
N ASP A 54 -4.84 18.37 0.86
CA ASP A 54 -5.69 19.17 1.72
C ASP A 54 -6.83 18.35 2.37
N ASP A 55 -6.80 17.02 2.26
CA ASP A 55 -7.88 16.13 2.72
C ASP A 55 -7.95 15.97 4.25
N GLY A 56 -6.94 16.47 4.97
CA GLY A 56 -6.95 16.53 6.44
C GLY A 56 -6.68 15.20 7.14
N TRP A 57 -5.95 14.28 6.49
CA TRP A 57 -5.52 13.03 7.10
C TRP A 57 -4.67 13.29 8.36
N GLU A 58 -4.98 12.60 9.47
CA GLU A 58 -4.22 12.73 10.72
C GLU A 58 -2.98 11.84 10.73
N ARG A 59 -3.05 10.65 10.08
CA ARG A 59 -1.96 9.67 10.03
C ARG A 59 -1.97 8.91 8.72
N ILE A 60 -0.79 8.68 8.16
CA ILE A 60 -0.57 7.89 6.94
C ILE A 60 -0.05 6.51 7.32
N VAL A 61 -0.85 5.48 7.04
CA VAL A 61 -0.49 4.07 7.18
C VAL A 61 -0.17 3.51 5.80
N ALA A 62 1.11 3.21 5.56
CA ALA A 62 1.58 2.64 4.30
C ALA A 62 1.66 1.12 4.42
N VAL A 63 0.91 0.41 3.59
CA VAL A 63 1.01 -1.05 3.47
C VAL A 63 1.66 -1.38 2.14
N PHE A 64 2.74 -2.17 2.17
CA PHE A 64 3.47 -2.49 0.94
C PHE A 64 3.69 -3.99 0.79
N GLN A 65 3.34 -4.50 -0.41
CA GLN A 65 3.67 -5.84 -0.85
C GLN A 65 4.81 -5.79 -1.88
N PRO A 66 6.03 -6.16 -1.49
CA PRO A 66 7.13 -6.31 -2.44
C PRO A 66 6.79 -7.34 -3.52
N ASN A 67 7.36 -7.21 -4.70
CA ASN A 67 7.12 -8.20 -5.75
C ASN A 67 8.40 -8.68 -6.42
N ARG A 68 8.38 -9.94 -6.85
CA ARG A 68 9.46 -10.70 -7.51
C ARG A 68 10.69 -10.90 -6.64
N TYR A 69 10.97 -12.14 -6.31
CA TYR A 69 12.12 -12.52 -5.48
C TYR A 69 13.46 -12.03 -6.06
N ASN A 70 13.66 -12.14 -7.37
CA ASN A 70 14.88 -11.67 -8.03
C ASN A 70 15.06 -10.14 -7.93
N ARG A 71 13.97 -9.36 -7.99
CA ARG A 71 14.04 -7.91 -7.77
C ARG A 71 14.41 -7.61 -6.32
N MET A 72 13.75 -8.23 -5.36
CA MET A 72 14.02 -7.99 -3.95
C MET A 72 15.43 -8.39 -3.53
N ALA A 73 15.99 -9.45 -4.12
CA ALA A 73 17.36 -9.85 -3.89
C ALA A 73 18.40 -8.77 -4.26
N VAL A 74 18.08 -7.90 -5.23
CA VAL A 74 19.00 -6.87 -5.75
C VAL A 74 18.65 -5.47 -5.27
N MET A 75 17.34 -5.12 -5.20
CA MET A 75 16.88 -3.75 -5.03
C MET A 75 16.28 -3.47 -3.64
N SER A 76 16.17 -4.45 -2.74
CA SER A 76 15.50 -4.25 -1.45
C SER A 76 16.06 -3.06 -0.64
N THR A 77 17.35 -2.78 -0.78
CA THR A 77 18.00 -1.65 -0.09
C THR A 77 17.58 -0.28 -0.61
N GLU A 78 17.09 -0.19 -1.84
CA GLU A 78 16.65 1.08 -2.44
C GLU A 78 15.32 1.59 -1.87
N TYR A 79 14.59 0.72 -1.14
CA TYR A 79 13.31 1.08 -0.52
C TYR A 79 13.46 1.82 0.82
N GLY A 80 14.69 1.95 1.36
CA GLY A 80 14.93 2.53 2.68
C GLY A 80 14.29 3.92 2.87
N ASP A 81 14.42 4.79 1.88
CA ASP A 81 13.92 6.18 1.92
C ASP A 81 12.47 6.33 1.43
N SER A 82 11.89 5.28 0.85
CA SER A 82 10.61 5.40 0.13
C SER A 82 9.41 5.71 1.03
N PHE A 83 9.52 5.46 2.33
CA PHE A 83 8.42 5.56 3.28
C PHE A 83 8.51 6.73 4.26
N ILE A 84 9.38 7.70 4.00
CA ILE A 84 9.64 8.85 4.89
C ILE A 84 8.38 9.68 5.22
N ASN A 85 7.38 9.66 4.35
CA ASN A 85 6.13 10.38 4.53
C ASN A 85 5.03 9.55 5.22
N ALA A 86 5.30 8.30 5.61
CA ALA A 86 4.37 7.47 6.36
C ALA A 86 4.62 7.53 7.86
N ASP A 87 3.56 7.53 8.66
CA ASP A 87 3.60 7.48 10.13
C ASP A 87 3.72 6.05 10.64
N LEU A 88 3.15 5.08 9.90
CA LEU A 88 3.28 3.65 10.14
C LEU A 88 3.49 2.94 8.81
N VAL A 89 4.46 2.04 8.77
CA VAL A 89 4.74 1.19 7.60
C VAL A 89 4.49 -0.26 7.96
N VAL A 90 3.72 -0.95 7.12
CA VAL A 90 3.47 -2.39 7.27
C VAL A 90 3.92 -3.10 6.00
N ILE A 91 4.94 -3.93 6.12
CA ILE A 91 5.47 -4.71 5.00
C ILE A 91 4.94 -6.14 5.10
N THR A 92 4.39 -6.66 4.01
CA THR A 92 4.02 -8.08 3.91
C THR A 92 5.03 -8.87 3.10
N ASP A 93 4.79 -10.15 2.87
CA ASP A 93 5.76 -10.97 2.15
C ASP A 93 5.65 -10.78 0.63
N ILE A 94 6.62 -11.34 -0.10
CA ILE A 94 6.83 -11.08 -1.51
C ILE A 94 5.76 -11.76 -2.36
N TYR A 95 5.07 -11.00 -3.20
CA TYR A 95 4.28 -11.54 -4.30
C TYR A 95 5.22 -12.06 -5.40
N SER A 96 5.15 -13.35 -5.67
CA SER A 96 6.12 -14.03 -6.54
C SER A 96 6.15 -13.51 -7.99
N SER A 97 4.99 -13.15 -8.53
CA SER A 97 4.84 -12.67 -9.91
C SER A 97 5.58 -13.57 -10.94
N GLY A 98 5.49 -14.89 -10.74
CA GLY A 98 6.13 -15.89 -11.61
C GLY A 98 7.61 -16.14 -11.33
N THR A 99 8.22 -15.53 -10.32
CA THR A 99 9.61 -15.81 -9.92
C THR A 99 9.66 -16.85 -8.80
N ALA A 100 10.66 -17.74 -8.85
CA ALA A 100 10.88 -18.74 -7.80
C ALA A 100 11.37 -18.09 -6.51
N PRO A 101 10.97 -18.60 -5.33
CA PRO A 101 11.52 -18.18 -4.05
C PRO A 101 13.05 -18.33 -4.01
N ILE A 102 13.71 -17.36 -3.38
CA ILE A 102 15.16 -17.35 -3.15
C ILE A 102 15.40 -17.42 -1.65
N ALA A 103 16.24 -18.33 -1.19
CA ALA A 103 16.53 -18.51 0.23
C ALA A 103 17.06 -17.20 0.85
N GLY A 104 16.46 -16.78 1.97
CA GLY A 104 16.80 -15.54 2.67
C GLY A 104 16.20 -14.26 2.06
N VAL A 105 15.46 -14.34 0.95
CA VAL A 105 14.80 -13.20 0.32
C VAL A 105 13.32 -13.20 0.71
N THR A 106 12.94 -12.27 1.57
CA THR A 106 11.58 -12.08 2.08
C THR A 106 11.26 -10.59 2.13
N GLY A 107 10.01 -10.23 2.42
CA GLY A 107 9.60 -8.82 2.65
C GLY A 107 10.39 -8.14 3.76
N LYS A 108 10.96 -8.92 4.69
CA LYS A 108 11.80 -8.40 5.77
C LYS A 108 13.02 -7.62 5.28
N LEU A 109 13.54 -7.90 4.08
CA LEU A 109 14.66 -7.12 3.51
C LEU A 109 14.30 -5.64 3.34
N VAL A 110 13.05 -5.33 3.00
CA VAL A 110 12.56 -3.94 2.92
C VAL A 110 12.47 -3.32 4.32
N VAL A 111 11.97 -4.07 5.31
CA VAL A 111 11.95 -3.63 6.71
C VAL A 111 13.35 -3.27 7.19
N ASP A 112 14.32 -4.16 6.95
CA ASP A 112 15.71 -3.96 7.37
C ASP A 112 16.34 -2.73 6.68
N ALA A 113 15.96 -2.46 5.41
CA ALA A 113 16.40 -1.27 4.70
C ALA A 113 15.82 0.02 5.33
N ILE A 114 14.52 0.03 5.64
CA ILE A 114 13.86 1.18 6.29
C ILE A 114 14.49 1.46 7.65
N VAL A 115 14.62 0.44 8.50
CA VAL A 115 15.19 0.60 9.87
C VAL A 115 16.63 1.07 9.83
N ARG A 116 17.41 0.66 8.83
CA ARG A 116 18.80 1.08 8.66
C ARG A 116 18.90 2.57 8.32
N GLU A 117 18.09 3.06 7.37
CA GLU A 117 18.15 4.47 6.94
C GLU A 117 17.36 5.37 7.91
N HIS A 118 16.23 4.88 8.46
CA HIS A 118 15.32 5.63 9.32
C HIS A 118 14.97 4.84 10.59
N PRO A 119 15.87 4.75 11.59
CA PRO A 119 15.66 3.93 12.81
C PRO A 119 14.45 4.31 13.66
N GLN A 120 13.90 5.52 13.47
CA GLN A 120 12.75 6.03 14.21
C GLN A 120 11.41 5.72 13.52
N THR A 121 11.43 5.18 12.30
CA THR A 121 10.20 4.85 11.57
C THR A 121 9.48 3.69 12.26
N SER A 122 8.19 3.87 12.51
CA SER A 122 7.34 2.78 12.98
C SER A 122 7.11 1.81 11.82
N VAL A 123 7.71 0.63 11.90
CA VAL A 123 7.61 -0.39 10.84
C VAL A 123 7.29 -1.76 11.43
N ALA A 124 6.37 -2.48 10.79
CA ALA A 124 5.99 -3.84 11.13
C ALA A 124 6.14 -4.77 9.92
N TRP A 125 6.51 -6.02 10.17
CA TRP A 125 6.48 -7.09 9.16
C TRP A 125 5.39 -8.09 9.50
N LYS A 126 4.49 -8.33 8.53
CA LYS A 126 3.39 -9.28 8.62
C LYS A 126 3.50 -10.25 7.45
N SER A 127 4.08 -11.42 7.71
CA SER A 127 4.45 -12.37 6.67
C SER A 127 3.27 -13.05 5.99
N THR A 128 2.14 -13.12 6.67
CA THR A 128 0.92 -13.75 6.13
C THR A 128 -0.21 -12.75 5.97
N ARG A 129 -1.12 -13.05 5.04
CA ARG A 129 -2.31 -12.23 4.82
C ARG A 129 -3.19 -12.12 6.08
N VAL A 130 -3.32 -13.19 6.84
CA VAL A 130 -4.09 -13.20 8.08
C VAL A 130 -3.49 -12.26 9.11
N GLU A 131 -2.18 -12.36 9.37
CA GLU A 131 -1.47 -11.46 10.28
C GLU A 131 -1.58 -9.99 9.86
N LEU A 132 -1.54 -9.73 8.54
CA LEU A 132 -1.68 -8.40 7.99
C LEU A 132 -3.06 -7.81 8.26
N ILE A 133 -4.12 -8.57 7.96
CA ILE A 133 -5.52 -8.14 8.19
C ILE A 133 -5.78 -7.91 9.69
N GLU A 134 -5.38 -8.84 10.56
CA GLU A 134 -5.55 -8.72 12.01
C GLU A 134 -4.82 -7.51 12.57
N HIS A 135 -3.61 -7.26 12.08
CA HIS A 135 -2.82 -6.09 12.48
C HIS A 135 -3.51 -4.79 12.08
N LEU A 136 -3.94 -4.66 10.82
CA LEU A 136 -4.62 -3.47 10.34
C LEU A 136 -5.97 -3.26 11.04
N ALA A 137 -6.73 -4.33 11.29
CA ALA A 137 -7.99 -4.25 12.02
C ALA A 137 -7.83 -3.72 13.46
N THR A 138 -6.66 -3.91 14.04
CA THR A 138 -6.32 -3.43 15.40
C THR A 138 -5.73 -2.01 15.38
N GLU A 139 -4.90 -1.70 14.37
CA GLU A 139 -4.12 -0.46 14.31
C GLU A 139 -4.89 0.71 13.71
N LEU A 140 -5.80 0.45 12.75
CA LEU A 140 -6.50 1.52 12.02
C LEU A 140 -7.55 2.20 12.90
N ARG A 141 -7.53 3.53 12.86
CA ARG A 141 -8.42 4.43 13.62
C ARG A 141 -8.96 5.56 12.77
N ALA A 142 -9.95 6.24 13.28
CA ALA A 142 -10.52 7.42 12.61
C ALA A 142 -9.44 8.48 12.34
N GLY A 143 -9.53 9.11 11.18
CA GLY A 143 -8.55 10.07 10.68
C GLY A 143 -7.35 9.46 9.95
N ASP A 144 -7.18 8.14 9.95
CA ASP A 144 -6.14 7.50 9.17
C ASP A 144 -6.47 7.48 7.68
N ILE A 145 -5.43 7.58 6.85
CA ILE A 145 -5.43 7.08 5.48
C ILE A 145 -4.54 5.84 5.43
N CYS A 146 -5.09 4.72 4.99
CA CYS A 146 -4.37 3.47 4.81
C CYS A 146 -4.21 3.17 3.32
N ILE A 147 -2.97 3.20 2.83
CA ILE A 147 -2.66 3.04 1.41
C ILE A 147 -1.99 1.69 1.21
N SER A 148 -2.69 0.75 0.56
CA SER A 148 -2.14 -0.52 0.12
C SER A 148 -1.44 -0.35 -1.23
N MET A 149 -0.15 -0.69 -1.29
CA MET A 149 0.70 -0.50 -2.46
C MET A 149 1.31 -1.80 -2.93
N GLY A 150 1.28 -2.03 -4.24
CA GLY A 150 1.87 -3.21 -4.87
C GLY A 150 1.15 -3.60 -6.16
N CYS A 151 1.79 -4.44 -6.97
CA CYS A 151 1.26 -4.91 -8.25
C CYS A 151 0.69 -6.35 -8.19
N GLY A 152 0.58 -6.91 -6.99
CA GLY A 152 0.08 -8.26 -6.75
C GLY A 152 -1.33 -8.28 -6.15
N ASP A 153 -1.63 -9.36 -5.44
CA ASP A 153 -2.93 -9.59 -4.79
C ASP A 153 -3.21 -8.68 -3.58
N ILE A 154 -2.32 -7.74 -3.29
CA ILE A 154 -2.53 -6.70 -2.28
C ILE A 154 -3.76 -5.83 -2.61
N GLU A 155 -4.18 -5.78 -3.86
CA GLU A 155 -5.37 -5.06 -4.33
C GLU A 155 -6.65 -5.47 -3.61
N THR A 156 -6.74 -6.72 -3.14
CA THR A 156 -7.91 -7.23 -2.42
C THR A 156 -7.89 -6.89 -0.93
N LEU A 157 -6.76 -6.39 -0.41
CA LEU A 157 -6.58 -6.13 1.02
C LEU A 157 -7.60 -5.16 1.62
N PRO A 158 -7.94 -4.03 0.98
CA PRO A 158 -8.95 -3.11 1.52
C PRO A 158 -10.30 -3.79 1.76
N ASP A 159 -10.78 -4.56 0.79
CA ASP A 159 -12.05 -5.28 0.91
C ASP A 159 -12.00 -6.36 1.99
N GLU A 160 -10.89 -7.07 2.12
CA GLU A 160 -10.67 -8.09 3.14
C GLU A 160 -10.65 -7.50 4.57
N VAL A 161 -10.03 -6.32 4.75
CA VAL A 161 -10.03 -5.59 6.03
C VAL A 161 -11.46 -5.13 6.37
N ILE A 162 -12.21 -4.61 5.40
CA ILE A 162 -13.61 -4.22 5.60
C ILE A 162 -14.47 -5.44 5.98
N ALA A 163 -14.26 -6.59 5.32
CA ALA A 163 -14.99 -7.82 5.60
C ALA A 163 -14.67 -8.39 6.99
N ALA A 164 -13.41 -8.32 7.43
CA ALA A 164 -12.99 -8.78 8.75
C ALA A 164 -13.73 -8.04 9.89
N ARG A 165 -14.04 -6.75 9.73
CA ARG A 165 -14.85 -5.98 10.67
C ARG A 165 -16.27 -6.53 10.81
N ARG A 166 -16.91 -6.89 9.70
CA ARG A 166 -18.28 -7.41 9.72
C ARG A 166 -18.35 -8.72 10.50
N ALA A 167 -17.35 -9.59 10.33
CA ALA A 167 -17.23 -10.83 11.09
C ALA A 167 -17.05 -10.60 12.61
N LEU A 168 -16.26 -9.60 13.01
CA LEU A 168 -16.02 -9.27 14.42
C LEU A 168 -17.24 -8.61 15.11
N ARG A 169 -18.10 -7.92 14.36
CA ARG A 169 -19.32 -7.28 14.90
C ARG A 169 -20.55 -8.17 14.90
N GLY A 170 -20.51 -9.34 14.28
CA GLY A 170 -21.65 -10.24 14.16
C GLY A 170 -22.78 -9.69 13.27
N ASP A 171 -22.51 -8.69 12.45
CA ASP A 171 -23.44 -8.15 11.46
C ASP A 171 -23.47 -9.09 10.24
N SER A 172 -24.51 -9.96 10.21
CA SER A 172 -24.85 -10.85 9.10
C SER A 172 -25.78 -10.17 8.14
#